data_5220b9966ec32a79524f2cff09218df2
#
_entry.id   5220b9966ec32a79524f2cff09218df2
#
_cell.length_a   1.000
_cell.length_b   1.000
_cell.length_c   1.000
_cell.angle_alpha   90.00
_cell.angle_beta   90.00
_cell.angle_gamma   90.00
#
_symmetry.space_group_name_H-M   'P 1'
#
loop_
_entity.id
_entity.type
_entity.pdbx_description
1 polymer ?
#
loop_
_entity_poly.entity_id
_entity_poly.type
_entity_poly.pdbx_seq_one_letter_code
_entity_poly.pdbx_strand_id
1 'polypeptide(L)'
;MFRSLYEKVVPPNSDTTLTKERPDGFLTAKGIDALFSRTNPEIDGEECLHDCASCSVTLPRKWSINEDDKLYGGINGWSRHLLVATGQTDWVRSVEDVKGSVMEAVGDHMSKVEGGKLMLSASNIPPPEIAGDHIGPYGKDRPTTVLLMPSFTYIENVTPKHVPQLIESVINTAPTNTTRLDSPKLQSNGTNSNGDVPHTPMPPPPKNLPAGLTIRACPHKYIILLCSQATRDARCGQSAPLLRKELERHLRPLGLFRDLHDERPGGVGIYFISHVGGHKYSANMMVYRRAEVRRTVQEQMENGEPNGEKSNFEQGEAAQCFWLARIRPEDCENVVRFTVLQGKVVKPERQLRGGFDREKGVVSW
;
A
#
# COMPACT_ATOMS: atom_id res chain seq x y z
N MET A 1 -61.75 16.67 6.72
CA MET A 1 -60.51 17.42 6.83
C MET A 1 -59.41 16.47 7.32
N PHE A 2 -58.67 15.84 6.44
CA PHE A 2 -57.51 15.02 6.80
C PHE A 2 -56.27 15.80 6.44
N ARG A 3 -55.48 16.22 7.44
CA ARG A 3 -54.15 16.75 7.27
C ARG A 3 -53.17 15.59 7.22
N SER A 4 -52.60 15.35 6.08
CA SER A 4 -51.48 14.46 5.87
C SER A 4 -50.23 15.06 6.52
N LEU A 5 -49.70 14.39 7.54
CA LEU A 5 -48.36 14.64 8.10
C LEU A 5 -47.33 13.91 7.23
N TYR A 6 -46.73 14.61 6.29
CA TYR A 6 -45.48 14.19 5.69
C TYR A 6 -44.37 14.42 6.72
N GLU A 7 -43.98 13.39 7.44
CA GLU A 7 -42.71 13.36 8.16
C GLU A 7 -41.57 13.46 7.14
N LYS A 8 -40.89 14.60 7.13
CA LYS A 8 -39.61 14.74 6.45
C LYS A 8 -38.62 13.82 7.13
N VAL A 9 -38.30 12.70 6.50
CA VAL A 9 -37.10 11.91 6.83
C VAL A 9 -35.92 12.80 6.52
N VAL A 10 -35.36 13.43 7.55
CA VAL A 10 -34.06 14.10 7.47
C VAL A 10 -33.04 12.99 7.40
N PRO A 11 -32.20 12.92 6.33
CA PRO A 11 -31.12 11.95 6.30
C PRO A 11 -30.18 12.22 7.49
N PRO A 12 -29.60 11.18 8.11
CA PRO A 12 -28.70 11.39 9.24
C PRO A 12 -27.56 12.29 8.79
N ASN A 13 -27.29 13.34 9.55
CA ASN A 13 -26.22 14.31 9.34
C ASN A 13 -24.89 13.61 9.14
N SER A 14 -24.42 13.56 7.91
CA SER A 14 -23.16 12.92 7.49
C SER A 14 -21.92 13.79 7.66
N ASP A 15 -21.99 14.96 8.32
CA ASP A 15 -20.95 16.00 8.11
C ASP A 15 -20.11 16.43 9.31
N THR A 16 -20.20 15.76 10.47
CA THR A 16 -19.41 16.19 11.65
C THR A 16 -18.01 15.56 11.71
N THR A 17 -17.65 14.65 10.81
CA THR A 17 -16.40 13.87 10.84
C THR A 17 -15.32 14.34 9.86
N LEU A 18 -15.65 15.22 8.91
CA LEU A 18 -14.69 15.82 7.99
C LEU A 18 -14.24 17.19 8.50
N THR A 19 -12.97 17.47 8.32
CA THR A 19 -12.40 18.77 8.68
C THR A 19 -12.23 19.67 7.47
N LYS A 20 -11.68 20.83 7.75
CA LYS A 20 -11.28 21.83 6.78
C LYS A 20 -10.58 21.20 5.57
N GLU A 21 -10.96 21.63 4.40
CA GLU A 21 -10.30 21.31 3.15
C GLU A 21 -8.83 21.72 3.18
N ARG A 22 -7.98 20.85 2.71
CA ARG A 22 -6.54 21.05 2.62
C ARG A 22 -6.20 21.81 1.35
N PRO A 23 -5.02 22.46 1.27
CA PRO A 23 -4.60 23.16 0.06
C PRO A 23 -4.49 22.25 -1.19
N ASP A 24 -4.30 20.93 -0.97
CA ASP A 24 -4.23 19.92 -2.02
C ASP A 24 -5.61 19.40 -2.47
N GLY A 25 -6.71 19.97 -1.96
CA GLY A 25 -8.09 19.59 -2.29
C GLY A 25 -8.55 18.27 -1.64
N PHE A 26 -7.77 17.73 -0.71
CA PHE A 26 -8.17 16.59 0.11
C PHE A 26 -8.82 17.05 1.40
N LEU A 27 -9.56 16.14 2.02
CA LEU A 27 -10.16 16.36 3.33
C LEU A 27 -9.42 15.53 4.39
N THR A 28 -9.28 16.08 5.60
CA THR A 28 -8.81 15.28 6.73
C THR A 28 -10.00 14.59 7.40
N ALA A 29 -10.00 13.27 7.45
CA ALA A 29 -11.01 12.48 8.13
C ALA A 29 -10.74 12.48 9.65
N LYS A 30 -11.55 13.18 10.44
CA LYS A 30 -11.45 13.18 11.91
C LYS A 30 -11.89 11.86 12.53
N GLY A 31 -12.85 11.19 11.89
CA GLY A 31 -13.40 9.93 12.33
C GLY A 31 -13.02 8.79 11.38
N ILE A 32 -13.05 7.60 11.91
CA ILE A 32 -12.72 6.37 11.20
C ILE A 32 -13.65 6.17 10.00
N ASP A 33 -14.94 6.36 10.18
CA ASP A 33 -15.97 6.09 9.17
C ASP A 33 -15.93 7.06 7.98
N ALA A 34 -15.35 8.25 8.18
CA ALA A 34 -15.09 9.18 7.09
C ALA A 34 -13.93 8.72 6.20
N LEU A 35 -12.98 7.96 6.74
CA LEU A 35 -11.83 7.48 5.99
C LEU A 35 -12.17 6.19 5.25
N PHE A 36 -12.57 5.14 5.97
CA PHE A 36 -12.87 3.83 5.40
C PHE A 36 -14.24 3.31 5.86
N SER A 37 -14.91 2.61 4.97
CA SER A 37 -16.16 1.94 5.28
C SER A 37 -15.91 0.76 6.23
N ARG A 38 -16.85 0.54 7.15
CA ARG A 38 -16.87 -0.68 7.98
C ARG A 38 -17.46 -1.84 7.19
N THR A 39 -17.17 -3.03 7.66
CA THR A 39 -17.88 -4.24 7.25
C THR A 39 -19.33 -4.19 7.70
N ASN A 40 -20.22 -4.72 6.87
CA ASN A 40 -21.61 -4.99 7.21
C ASN A 40 -21.88 -6.48 7.02
N PRO A 41 -22.10 -7.28 8.09
CA PRO A 41 -22.26 -8.73 8.00
C PRO A 41 -23.38 -9.16 7.05
N GLU A 42 -24.45 -8.37 6.92
CA GLU A 42 -25.60 -8.67 6.03
C GLU A 42 -25.23 -8.60 4.55
N ILE A 43 -24.23 -7.75 4.19
CA ILE A 43 -23.81 -7.51 2.81
C ILE A 43 -22.50 -8.22 2.50
N ASP A 44 -21.55 -8.14 3.42
CA ASP A 44 -20.16 -8.57 3.20
C ASP A 44 -19.91 -10.01 3.66
N GLY A 45 -20.87 -10.59 4.39
CA GLY A 45 -20.75 -11.86 5.09
C GLY A 45 -20.18 -11.72 6.49
N GLU A 46 -20.39 -12.74 7.29
CA GLU A 46 -19.97 -12.73 8.70
C GLU A 46 -18.45 -12.57 8.84
N GLU A 47 -18.06 -11.75 9.81
CA GLU A 47 -16.67 -11.62 10.22
C GLU A 47 -16.23 -12.88 10.96
N CYS A 48 -14.95 -13.25 10.81
CA CYS A 48 -14.35 -14.24 11.67
C CYS A 48 -14.15 -13.61 13.06
N LEU A 49 -15.07 -13.87 13.98
CA LEU A 49 -15.02 -13.35 15.34
C LEU A 49 -14.27 -14.28 16.31
N HIS A 50 -13.96 -15.50 15.88
CA HIS A 50 -13.39 -16.52 16.73
C HIS A 50 -11.86 -16.51 16.68
N ASP A 51 -11.24 -16.89 17.81
CA ASP A 51 -9.95 -17.54 17.81
C ASP A 51 -10.11 -18.79 16.92
N CYS A 52 -9.81 -18.62 15.63
CA CYS A 52 -10.10 -19.64 14.65
C CYS A 52 -9.53 -20.97 15.12
N ALA A 53 -10.38 -21.96 15.38
CA ALA A 53 -9.94 -23.34 15.58
C ALA A 53 -9.09 -23.84 14.41
N SER A 54 -9.18 -23.16 13.25
CA SER A 54 -8.36 -23.36 12.07
C SER A 54 -7.06 -22.54 12.06
N CYS A 55 -6.84 -21.58 12.99
CA CYS A 55 -5.58 -20.85 13.08
C CYS A 55 -4.46 -21.78 13.51
N SER A 56 -3.53 -22.04 12.61
CA SER A 56 -2.37 -22.90 12.87
C SER A 56 -1.23 -22.18 13.59
N VAL A 57 -1.38 -20.89 13.86
CA VAL A 57 -0.33 -19.99 14.33
C VAL A 57 -0.83 -19.15 15.49
N THR A 58 -0.04 -19.08 16.56
CA THR A 58 -0.33 -18.26 17.75
C THR A 58 0.86 -17.38 18.10
N LEU A 59 0.59 -16.20 18.66
CA LEU A 59 1.63 -15.33 19.20
C LEU A 59 2.29 -15.97 20.45
N PRO A 60 3.55 -15.62 20.78
CA PRO A 60 4.22 -16.13 21.98
C PRO A 60 3.43 -15.88 23.26
N ARG A 61 3.49 -16.81 24.24
CA ARG A 61 2.74 -16.71 25.51
C ARG A 61 2.98 -15.41 26.29
N LYS A 62 4.18 -14.83 26.20
CA LYS A 62 4.55 -13.57 26.86
C LYS A 62 4.37 -12.36 25.96
N TRP A 63 3.50 -12.46 24.96
CA TRP A 63 3.20 -11.33 24.07
C TRP A 63 2.46 -10.24 24.83
N SER A 64 3.03 -9.04 24.87
CA SER A 64 2.43 -7.86 25.50
C SER A 64 2.58 -6.64 24.62
N ILE A 65 1.48 -5.97 24.36
CA ILE A 65 1.41 -4.72 23.58
C ILE A 65 0.51 -3.74 24.31
N ASN A 66 0.57 -2.48 23.93
CA ASN A 66 -0.36 -1.48 24.43
C ASN A 66 -1.70 -1.65 23.73
N GLU A 67 -2.76 -2.01 24.47
CA GLU A 67 -4.13 -2.18 23.96
C GLU A 67 -5.02 -0.96 24.23
N ASP A 68 -4.64 -0.06 25.16
CA ASP A 68 -5.51 0.99 25.69
C ASP A 68 -5.45 2.29 24.89
N ASP A 69 -4.33 2.60 24.27
CA ASP A 69 -4.16 3.85 23.54
C ASP A 69 -5.12 3.95 22.34
N LYS A 70 -5.68 5.14 22.13
CA LYS A 70 -6.36 5.44 20.88
C LYS A 70 -5.36 5.42 19.73
N LEU A 71 -5.62 4.60 18.72
CA LEU A 71 -4.71 4.45 17.57
C LEU A 71 -4.96 5.48 16.47
N TYR A 72 -6.25 5.74 16.14
CA TYR A 72 -6.63 6.57 15.01
C TYR A 72 -6.15 8.02 15.19
N GLY A 73 -5.53 8.54 14.13
CA GLY A 73 -4.94 9.88 14.13
C GLY A 73 -3.57 9.98 14.82
N GLY A 74 -3.03 8.86 15.35
CA GLY A 74 -1.72 8.81 16.00
C GLY A 74 -0.53 8.59 15.04
N ILE A 75 -0.68 8.90 13.75
CA ILE A 75 0.38 8.80 12.74
C ILE A 75 0.74 10.17 12.18
N ASN A 76 2.01 10.34 11.81
CA ASN A 76 2.42 11.47 11.00
C ASN A 76 2.09 11.19 9.54
N GLY A 77 1.55 12.18 8.84
CA GLY A 77 1.29 12.10 7.42
C GLY A 77 2.57 11.88 6.61
N TRP A 78 2.41 11.24 5.46
CA TRP A 78 3.48 11.06 4.48
C TRP A 78 2.91 11.26 3.07
N SER A 79 3.78 11.63 2.12
CA SER A 79 3.36 11.84 0.73
C SER A 79 3.65 10.65 -0.17
N ARG A 80 4.81 10.03 0.05
CA ARG A 80 5.27 8.86 -0.72
C ARG A 80 5.99 7.89 0.20
N HIS A 81 6.06 6.62 -0.17
CA HIS A 81 6.79 5.60 0.56
C HIS A 81 7.78 4.92 -0.38
N LEU A 82 9.06 5.05 -0.09
CA LEU A 82 10.16 4.40 -0.82
C LEU A 82 10.60 3.17 -0.05
N LEU A 83 10.47 2.01 -0.67
CA LEU A 83 10.94 0.73 -0.14
C LEU A 83 12.21 0.34 -0.87
N VAL A 84 13.30 0.16 -0.13
CA VAL A 84 14.61 -0.25 -0.69
C VAL A 84 14.78 -1.75 -0.54
N ALA A 85 14.97 -2.45 -1.64
CA ALA A 85 15.19 -3.90 -1.67
C ALA A 85 16.54 -4.25 -1.02
N THR A 86 16.51 -5.11 -0.01
CA THR A 86 17.69 -5.56 0.73
C THR A 86 17.80 -7.08 0.81
N GLY A 87 16.72 -7.79 0.54
CA GLY A 87 16.60 -9.22 0.76
C GLY A 87 16.61 -9.65 2.23
N GLN A 88 16.72 -8.70 3.17
CA GLN A 88 16.81 -8.97 4.60
C GLN A 88 15.47 -8.82 5.30
N THR A 89 15.34 -9.43 6.46
CA THR A 89 14.12 -9.40 7.28
C THR A 89 14.29 -8.64 8.59
N ASP A 90 15.51 -8.25 8.91
CA ASP A 90 15.88 -7.40 10.06
C ASP A 90 17.02 -6.44 9.64
N TRP A 91 17.11 -5.31 10.29
CA TRP A 91 18.05 -4.24 9.93
C TRP A 91 18.61 -3.56 11.19
N VAL A 92 19.67 -2.80 11.02
CA VAL A 92 20.16 -1.90 12.07
C VAL A 92 19.07 -0.92 12.52
N ARG A 93 19.22 -0.35 13.71
CA ARG A 93 18.16 0.47 14.36
C ARG A 93 17.63 1.60 13.47
N SER A 94 18.50 2.29 12.75
CA SER A 94 18.15 3.31 11.74
C SER A 94 18.77 2.87 10.42
N VAL A 95 17.96 2.63 9.43
CA VAL A 95 18.44 2.06 8.16
C VAL A 95 19.33 3.03 7.40
N GLU A 96 19.21 4.31 7.64
CA GLU A 96 20.06 5.37 7.10
C GLU A 96 21.50 5.33 7.65
N ASP A 97 21.74 4.62 8.76
CA ASP A 97 23.09 4.46 9.33
C ASP A 97 23.94 3.44 8.57
N VAL A 98 23.36 2.70 7.62
CA VAL A 98 24.10 1.74 6.79
C VAL A 98 24.94 2.47 5.74
N LYS A 99 26.24 2.58 6.03
CA LYS A 99 27.21 3.34 5.22
C LYS A 99 27.35 2.81 3.79
N GLY A 100 27.31 3.74 2.82
CA GLY A 100 27.38 3.45 1.40
C GLY A 100 26.07 2.86 0.83
N SER A 101 24.96 2.92 1.58
CA SER A 101 23.69 2.40 1.13
C SER A 101 22.83 3.44 0.38
N VAL A 102 21.89 2.94 -0.41
CA VAL A 102 20.84 3.81 -0.99
C VAL A 102 20.04 4.48 0.10
N MET A 103 19.84 3.83 1.26
CA MET A 103 19.09 4.39 2.38
C MET A 103 19.82 5.57 3.03
N GLU A 104 21.14 5.45 3.24
CA GLU A 104 21.99 6.58 3.70
C GLU A 104 21.89 7.74 2.71
N ALA A 105 22.12 7.47 1.42
CA ALA A 105 22.07 8.50 0.39
C ALA A 105 20.69 9.21 0.31
N VAL A 106 19.58 8.48 0.50
CA VAL A 106 18.24 9.07 0.57
C VAL A 106 18.11 9.92 1.83
N GLY A 107 18.60 9.45 2.99
CA GLY A 107 18.61 10.21 4.25
C GLY A 107 19.34 11.54 4.09
N ASP A 108 20.54 11.52 3.51
CA ASP A 108 21.36 12.72 3.28
C ASP A 108 20.71 13.75 2.33
N HIS A 109 19.83 13.28 1.44
CA HIS A 109 19.14 14.12 0.46
C HIS A 109 17.65 14.32 0.78
N MET A 110 17.17 13.95 1.96
CA MET A 110 15.77 14.07 2.36
C MET A 110 15.22 15.50 2.26
N SER A 111 16.08 16.50 2.46
CA SER A 111 15.73 17.92 2.32
C SER A 111 15.40 18.37 0.89
N LYS A 112 15.78 17.58 -0.10
CA LYS A 112 15.47 17.83 -1.53
C LYS A 112 14.14 17.21 -1.97
N VAL A 113 13.48 16.45 -1.10
CA VAL A 113 12.19 15.85 -1.41
C VAL A 113 11.10 16.91 -1.32
N GLU A 114 10.35 17.05 -2.40
CA GLU A 114 9.26 18.00 -2.54
C GLU A 114 7.89 17.32 -2.44
N GLY A 115 6.82 18.11 -2.23
CA GLY A 115 5.46 17.60 -2.18
C GLY A 115 5.11 16.81 -0.91
N GLY A 116 5.89 16.97 0.16
CA GLY A 116 5.62 16.40 1.49
C GLY A 116 6.62 15.31 1.90
N LYS A 117 6.38 14.72 3.07
CA LYS A 117 7.30 13.79 3.71
C LYS A 117 7.43 12.47 2.92
N LEU A 118 8.64 12.10 2.56
CA LEU A 118 8.96 10.75 2.08
C LEU A 118 9.12 9.80 3.28
N MET A 119 8.39 8.67 3.26
CA MET A 119 8.63 7.56 4.17
C MET A 119 9.68 6.65 3.50
N LEU A 120 10.75 6.32 4.22
CA LEU A 120 11.80 5.42 3.77
C LEU A 120 11.73 4.13 4.58
N SER A 121 11.76 2.98 3.92
CA SER A 121 11.85 1.68 4.56
C SER A 121 12.82 0.77 3.79
N ALA A 122 13.66 0.04 4.51
CA ALA A 122 14.29 -1.15 3.97
C ALA A 122 13.25 -2.28 3.87
N SER A 123 13.39 -3.15 2.88
CA SER A 123 12.46 -4.25 2.64
C SER A 123 13.19 -5.54 2.25
N ASN A 124 12.53 -6.67 2.52
CA ASN A 124 12.99 -7.97 2.07
C ASN A 124 12.68 -8.27 0.59
N ILE A 125 12.24 -7.29 -0.16
CA ILE A 125 12.20 -7.39 -1.63
C ILE A 125 13.58 -7.87 -2.09
N PRO A 126 13.67 -8.93 -2.93
CA PRO A 126 14.95 -9.40 -3.43
C PRO A 126 15.68 -8.30 -4.21
N PRO A 127 16.95 -8.01 -3.89
CA PRO A 127 17.76 -7.16 -4.76
C PRO A 127 18.11 -7.91 -6.04
N PRO A 128 18.53 -7.21 -7.11
CA PRO A 128 18.98 -7.84 -8.34
C PRO A 128 20.11 -8.85 -8.08
N GLU A 129 20.04 -10.00 -8.76
CA GLU A 129 21.13 -10.97 -8.75
C GLU A 129 22.30 -10.42 -9.57
N ILE A 130 23.47 -10.33 -8.96
CA ILE A 130 24.71 -9.92 -9.64
C ILE A 130 25.57 -11.15 -9.79
N ALA A 131 25.84 -11.56 -11.03
CA ALA A 131 26.65 -12.71 -11.33
C ALA A 131 28.07 -12.56 -10.75
N GLY A 132 28.51 -13.56 -9.99
CA GLY A 132 29.91 -13.69 -9.52
C GLY A 132 30.23 -12.95 -8.23
N ASP A 133 29.27 -12.39 -7.52
CA ASP A 133 29.59 -11.55 -6.39
C ASP A 133 29.05 -12.08 -5.06
N HIS A 134 29.93 -12.60 -4.23
CA HIS A 134 29.68 -12.92 -2.81
C HIS A 134 29.72 -11.64 -1.98
N ILE A 135 28.93 -10.67 -2.34
CA ILE A 135 29.01 -9.37 -1.72
C ILE A 135 28.24 -9.37 -0.41
N GLY A 136 28.90 -8.81 0.57
CA GLY A 136 28.38 -8.51 1.88
C GLY A 136 27.10 -7.65 1.86
N PRO A 137 26.66 -7.16 3.00
CA PRO A 137 25.33 -6.54 3.17
C PRO A 137 25.10 -5.43 2.14
N TYR A 138 23.83 -5.34 1.70
CA TYR A 138 23.28 -4.32 0.82
C TYR A 138 23.88 -2.94 1.13
N GLY A 139 24.27 -2.22 0.11
CA GLY A 139 24.53 -0.80 0.25
C GLY A 139 25.89 -0.29 -0.17
N LYS A 140 26.97 -1.05 -0.19
CA LYS A 140 28.24 -0.56 -0.73
C LYS A 140 28.27 -0.74 -2.24
N ASP A 141 28.10 0.34 -2.99
CA ASP A 141 28.23 0.40 -4.46
C ASP A 141 27.43 -0.66 -5.26
N ARG A 142 26.59 -1.41 -4.59
CA ARG A 142 25.76 -2.48 -5.17
C ARG A 142 24.46 -1.90 -5.68
N PRO A 143 24.11 -2.11 -6.95
CA PRO A 143 22.78 -1.76 -7.44
C PRO A 143 21.69 -2.48 -6.68
N THR A 144 20.59 -1.80 -6.40
CA THR A 144 19.39 -2.37 -5.80
C THR A 144 18.14 -1.93 -6.53
N THR A 145 17.00 -2.52 -6.17
CA THR A 145 15.68 -2.11 -6.65
C THR A 145 15.00 -1.30 -5.56
N VAL A 146 14.27 -0.27 -5.95
CA VAL A 146 13.38 0.44 -5.04
C VAL A 146 11.94 0.37 -5.56
N LEU A 147 10.99 0.28 -4.65
CA LEU A 147 9.56 0.34 -4.95
C LEU A 147 8.99 1.65 -4.40
N LEU A 148 8.44 2.47 -5.29
CA LEU A 148 7.85 3.75 -4.95
C LEU A 148 6.32 3.65 -4.88
N MET A 149 5.75 4.01 -3.72
CA MET A 149 4.33 4.11 -3.47
C MET A 149 3.92 5.59 -3.32
N PRO A 150 2.74 6.01 -3.76
CA PRO A 150 1.59 5.21 -4.21
C PRO A 150 1.63 4.82 -5.70
N SER A 151 2.68 5.15 -6.45
CA SER A 151 2.74 4.91 -7.90
C SER A 151 2.83 3.42 -8.28
N PHE A 152 3.12 2.50 -7.36
CA PHE A 152 3.39 1.09 -7.64
C PHE A 152 4.50 0.89 -8.69
N THR A 153 5.58 1.64 -8.57
CA THR A 153 6.65 1.67 -9.57
C THR A 153 7.94 1.11 -9.00
N TYR A 154 8.50 0.11 -9.67
CA TYR A 154 9.86 -0.34 -9.42
C TYR A 154 10.85 0.52 -10.21
N ILE A 155 11.92 0.92 -9.56
CA ILE A 155 13.10 1.53 -10.18
C ILE A 155 14.27 0.59 -9.87
N GLU A 156 14.90 0.07 -10.90
CA GLU A 156 15.95 -0.95 -10.82
C GLU A 156 17.32 -0.33 -11.06
N ASN A 157 18.37 -1.06 -10.63
CA ASN A 157 19.77 -0.66 -10.74
C ASN A 157 20.14 0.61 -9.97
N VAL A 158 19.39 0.94 -8.92
CA VAL A 158 19.64 2.13 -8.11
C VAL A 158 20.92 1.93 -7.27
N THR A 159 21.81 2.89 -7.33
CA THR A 159 22.99 2.99 -6.45
C THR A 159 22.95 4.32 -5.69
N PRO A 160 23.74 4.51 -4.62
CA PRO A 160 23.79 5.78 -3.89
C PRO A 160 24.06 6.99 -4.77
N LYS A 161 24.87 6.83 -5.84
CA LYS A 161 25.20 7.91 -6.78
C LYS A 161 23.99 8.41 -7.58
N HIS A 162 23.00 7.56 -7.80
CA HIS A 162 21.78 7.91 -8.53
C HIS A 162 20.77 8.70 -7.68
N VAL A 163 20.89 8.64 -6.33
CA VAL A 163 19.85 9.16 -5.43
C VAL A 163 19.52 10.64 -5.62
N PRO A 164 20.48 11.57 -5.78
CA PRO A 164 20.15 12.97 -5.99
C PRO A 164 19.25 13.20 -7.20
N GLN A 165 19.59 12.59 -8.34
CA GLN A 165 18.85 12.71 -9.57
C GLN A 165 17.55 11.88 -9.53
N LEU A 166 17.55 10.72 -8.84
CA LEU A 166 16.34 9.91 -8.59
C LEU A 166 15.28 10.71 -7.83
N ILE A 167 15.70 11.47 -6.82
CA ILE A 167 14.78 12.34 -6.05
C ILE A 167 14.19 13.39 -6.99
N GLU A 168 15.00 14.10 -7.73
CA GLU A 168 14.59 15.18 -8.60
C GLU A 168 13.69 14.69 -9.75
N SER A 169 14.13 13.67 -10.49
CA SER A 169 13.48 13.26 -11.74
C SER A 169 12.36 12.25 -11.57
N VAL A 170 12.35 11.45 -10.49
CA VAL A 170 11.37 10.38 -10.29
C VAL A 170 10.53 10.60 -9.05
N ILE A 171 11.16 10.78 -7.87
CA ILE A 171 10.40 10.85 -6.62
C ILE A 171 9.55 12.12 -6.58
N ASN A 172 10.12 13.30 -6.89
CA ASN A 172 9.40 14.57 -6.83
C ASN A 172 8.31 14.69 -7.90
N THR A 173 8.46 13.99 -9.02
CA THR A 173 7.47 13.99 -10.11
C THR A 173 6.38 12.92 -9.94
N ALA A 174 6.60 11.93 -9.10
CA ALA A 174 5.64 10.87 -8.86
C ALA A 174 4.41 11.39 -8.08
N PRO A 175 3.24 10.74 -8.24
CA PRO A 175 2.05 11.07 -7.48
C PRO A 175 2.27 10.91 -5.98
N THR A 176 1.52 11.68 -5.22
CA THR A 176 1.52 11.61 -3.75
C THR A 176 0.26 10.91 -3.24
N ASN A 177 0.22 10.61 -1.95
CA ASN A 177 -0.97 10.08 -1.28
C ASN A 177 -2.17 11.06 -1.31
N THR A 178 -1.93 12.31 -1.71
CA THR A 178 -2.95 13.36 -1.87
C THR A 178 -3.01 13.89 -3.30
N THR A 179 -2.48 13.17 -4.26
CA THR A 179 -2.77 13.41 -5.69
C THR A 179 -4.07 12.70 -6.03
N ARG A 180 -5.04 13.38 -6.65
CA ARG A 180 -6.28 12.74 -7.10
C ARG A 180 -5.95 11.68 -8.15
N LEU A 181 -6.71 10.58 -8.13
CA LEU A 181 -6.65 9.60 -9.20
C LEU A 181 -7.25 10.25 -10.45
N ASP A 182 -6.51 10.26 -11.54
CA ASP A 182 -7.06 10.70 -12.82
C ASP A 182 -8.18 9.73 -13.20
N SER A 183 -9.41 10.23 -13.20
CA SER A 183 -10.47 9.54 -13.91
C SER A 183 -10.03 9.47 -15.38
N PRO A 184 -10.19 8.34 -16.08
CA PRO A 184 -9.93 8.31 -17.51
C PRO A 184 -10.77 9.40 -18.15
N LYS A 185 -10.10 10.50 -18.58
CA LYS A 185 -10.76 11.55 -19.34
C LYS A 185 -11.14 10.90 -20.67
N LEU A 186 -12.44 10.72 -20.90
CA LEU A 186 -12.96 10.52 -22.23
C LEU A 186 -12.44 11.69 -23.08
N GLN A 187 -11.34 11.49 -23.79
CA GLN A 187 -10.98 12.37 -24.88
C GLN A 187 -11.90 12.03 -26.06
N SER A 188 -13.06 12.68 -26.09
CA SER A 188 -13.82 12.80 -27.31
C SER A 188 -13.03 13.73 -28.24
N ASN A 189 -12.22 13.16 -29.12
CA ASN A 189 -12.00 13.74 -30.46
C ASN A 189 -11.09 12.84 -31.31
N GLY A 190 -11.60 12.49 -32.47
CA GLY A 190 -10.79 12.07 -33.63
C GLY A 190 -10.86 10.60 -33.97
N THR A 191 -11.82 10.29 -34.85
CA THR A 191 -11.82 9.11 -35.70
C THR A 191 -10.45 8.87 -36.34
N ASN A 192 -9.81 7.74 -36.01
CA ASN A 192 -8.91 7.06 -36.93
C ASN A 192 -9.08 5.55 -36.78
N SER A 193 -9.61 5.00 -37.86
CA SER A 193 -9.76 3.58 -38.13
C SER A 193 -8.39 2.92 -38.31
N ASN A 194 -7.92 2.19 -37.32
CA ASN A 194 -7.04 1.03 -37.46
C ASN A 194 -7.01 0.32 -36.10
N GLY A 195 -7.33 -0.95 -36.12
CA GLY A 195 -7.60 -1.78 -34.96
C GLY A 195 -6.39 -2.11 -34.08
N ASP A 196 -5.81 -1.13 -33.44
CA ASP A 196 -4.88 -1.31 -32.34
C ASP A 196 -5.60 -1.03 -31.01
N VAL A 197 -5.64 -2.02 -30.15
CA VAL A 197 -6.15 -1.92 -28.77
C VAL A 197 -5.38 -0.82 -28.05
N PRO A 198 -6.04 0.22 -27.48
CA PRO A 198 -5.34 1.23 -26.72
C PRO A 198 -4.79 0.60 -25.44
N HIS A 199 -3.52 0.22 -25.43
CA HIS A 199 -2.78 0.07 -24.19
C HIS A 199 -2.76 1.44 -23.54
N THR A 200 -3.36 1.60 -22.34
CA THR A 200 -3.14 2.80 -21.54
C THR A 200 -1.66 2.81 -21.21
N PRO A 201 -0.88 3.76 -21.78
CA PRO A 201 0.56 3.71 -21.60
C PRO A 201 0.87 3.99 -20.13
N MET A 202 1.76 3.19 -19.56
CA MET A 202 2.52 3.61 -18.39
C MET A 202 2.95 5.07 -18.62
N PRO A 203 2.83 5.98 -17.64
CA PRO A 203 3.30 7.35 -17.83
C PRO A 203 4.70 7.28 -18.43
N PRO A 204 4.99 8.07 -19.48
CA PRO A 204 6.28 8.00 -20.15
C PRO A 204 7.38 8.15 -19.10
N PRO A 205 8.47 7.38 -19.22
CA PRO A 205 9.56 7.48 -18.28
C PRO A 205 10.00 8.94 -18.16
N PRO A 206 10.34 9.43 -16.98
CA PRO A 206 10.78 10.79 -16.77
C PRO A 206 11.85 11.17 -17.82
N LYS A 207 11.69 12.31 -18.46
CA LYS A 207 12.58 12.76 -19.54
C LYS A 207 14.07 12.78 -19.17
N ASN A 208 14.38 12.78 -17.87
CA ASN A 208 15.75 12.86 -17.32
C ASN A 208 16.04 11.69 -16.37
N LEU A 209 15.64 10.46 -16.72
CA LEU A 209 15.98 9.30 -15.92
C LEU A 209 17.51 9.13 -15.88
N PRO A 210 18.14 8.93 -14.70
CA PRO A 210 19.56 8.63 -14.59
C PRO A 210 19.95 7.46 -15.50
N ALA A 211 21.10 7.58 -16.19
CA ALA A 211 21.57 6.53 -17.07
C ALA A 211 21.77 5.21 -16.31
N GLY A 212 21.32 4.11 -16.89
CA GLY A 212 21.40 2.77 -16.30
C GLY A 212 20.23 2.39 -15.37
N LEU A 213 19.35 3.31 -15.01
CA LEU A 213 18.13 2.97 -14.28
C LEU A 213 17.05 2.46 -15.24
N THR A 214 16.27 1.49 -14.76
CA THR A 214 15.10 0.97 -15.46
C THR A 214 13.86 1.20 -14.60
N ILE A 215 12.77 1.63 -15.21
CA ILE A 215 11.49 1.81 -14.54
C ILE A 215 10.51 0.76 -15.07
N ARG A 216 9.82 0.07 -14.15
CA ARG A 216 8.74 -0.84 -14.48
C ARG A 216 7.62 -0.78 -13.46
N ALA A 217 6.43 -1.15 -13.86
CA ALA A 217 5.33 -1.25 -12.92
C ALA A 217 5.49 -2.47 -12.00
N CYS A 218 5.07 -2.33 -10.75
CA CYS A 218 4.92 -3.47 -9.86
C CYS A 218 3.79 -4.37 -10.39
N PRO A 219 3.96 -5.70 -10.50
CA PRO A 219 2.94 -6.57 -11.05
C PRO A 219 1.74 -6.80 -10.11
N HIS A 220 1.90 -6.59 -8.80
CA HIS A 220 0.88 -6.93 -7.82
C HIS A 220 -0.27 -5.91 -7.75
N LYS A 221 -1.50 -6.42 -7.58
CA LYS A 221 -2.69 -5.57 -7.35
C LYS A 221 -2.72 -5.02 -5.93
N TYR A 222 -2.23 -5.81 -4.97
CA TYR A 222 -2.21 -5.45 -3.55
C TYR A 222 -0.82 -5.69 -2.97
N ILE A 223 -0.42 -4.83 -2.05
CA ILE A 223 0.82 -4.99 -1.29
C ILE A 223 0.52 -4.92 0.20
N ILE A 224 0.95 -5.95 0.92
CA ILE A 224 0.94 -5.97 2.38
C ILE A 224 2.37 -5.79 2.88
N LEU A 225 2.58 -4.79 3.72
CA LEU A 225 3.85 -4.51 4.37
C LEU A 225 3.74 -4.84 5.85
N LEU A 226 4.65 -5.67 6.34
CA LEU A 226 4.73 -6.09 7.75
C LEU A 226 6.01 -5.56 8.38
N CYS A 227 5.90 -4.78 9.44
CA CYS A 227 7.08 -4.38 10.22
C CYS A 227 7.69 -5.60 10.89
N SER A 228 8.94 -5.96 10.53
CA SER A 228 9.63 -7.16 10.99
C SER A 228 10.94 -6.89 11.75
N GLN A 229 11.33 -5.61 11.92
CA GLN A 229 12.62 -5.22 12.46
C GLN A 229 12.77 -5.60 13.96
N ALA A 230 13.34 -6.77 14.22
CA ALA A 230 13.57 -7.32 15.55
C ALA A 230 14.59 -6.50 16.35
N THR A 231 15.63 -5.99 15.69
CA THR A 231 16.65 -5.11 16.29
C THR A 231 16.04 -3.82 16.86
N ARG A 232 14.92 -3.35 16.29
CA ARG A 232 14.18 -2.19 16.83
C ARG A 232 13.25 -2.59 17.96
N ASP A 233 12.50 -3.69 17.78
CA ASP A 233 11.58 -4.25 18.76
C ASP A 233 11.32 -5.73 18.44
N ALA A 234 11.66 -6.61 19.40
CA ALA A 234 11.53 -8.05 19.25
C ALA A 234 10.11 -8.50 18.87
N ARG A 235 9.06 -7.76 19.27
CA ARG A 235 7.67 -8.07 18.94
C ARG A 235 7.42 -8.00 17.44
N CYS A 236 8.01 -7.01 16.74
CA CYS A 236 7.91 -6.89 15.28
C CYS A 236 8.53 -8.11 14.60
N GLY A 237 9.75 -8.52 15.00
CA GLY A 237 10.41 -9.68 14.44
C GLY A 237 9.70 -11.00 14.73
N GLN A 238 9.02 -11.12 15.87
CA GLN A 238 8.26 -12.31 16.24
C GLN A 238 6.92 -12.40 15.50
N SER A 239 6.19 -11.29 15.38
CA SER A 239 4.85 -11.30 14.78
C SER A 239 4.84 -11.38 13.26
N ALA A 240 5.75 -10.68 12.58
CA ALA A 240 5.70 -10.57 11.13
C ALA A 240 5.77 -11.93 10.39
N PRO A 241 6.66 -12.88 10.74
CA PRO A 241 6.68 -14.20 10.10
C PRO A 241 5.40 -15.00 10.35
N LEU A 242 4.81 -14.88 11.55
CA LEU A 242 3.58 -15.57 11.91
C LEU A 242 2.39 -15.04 11.11
N LEU A 243 2.26 -13.71 11.03
CA LEU A 243 1.22 -13.07 10.23
C LEU A 243 1.39 -13.38 8.75
N ARG A 244 2.62 -13.36 8.22
CA ARG A 244 2.88 -13.74 6.84
C ARG A 244 2.37 -15.15 6.55
N LYS A 245 2.74 -16.11 7.38
CA LYS A 245 2.30 -17.51 7.24
C LYS A 245 0.78 -17.63 7.22
N GLU A 246 0.10 -16.89 8.08
CA GLU A 246 -1.35 -16.94 8.18
C GLU A 246 -2.04 -16.22 7.01
N LEU A 247 -1.52 -15.06 6.58
CA LEU A 247 -1.99 -14.39 5.37
C LEU A 247 -1.83 -15.27 4.13
N GLU A 248 -0.67 -15.94 3.98
CA GLU A 248 -0.44 -16.89 2.88
C GLU A 248 -1.47 -18.01 2.89
N ARG A 249 -1.81 -18.56 4.06
CA ARG A 249 -2.82 -19.62 4.21
C ARG A 249 -4.18 -19.21 3.64
N HIS A 250 -4.59 -17.94 3.85
CA HIS A 250 -5.85 -17.42 3.34
C HIS A 250 -5.79 -16.99 1.87
N LEU A 251 -4.62 -16.56 1.39
CA LEU A 251 -4.46 -16.08 0.00
C LEU A 251 -4.27 -17.22 -1.02
N ARG A 252 -3.64 -18.35 -0.61
CA ARG A 252 -3.36 -19.48 -1.51
C ARG A 252 -4.61 -20.12 -2.11
N PRO A 253 -5.67 -20.43 -1.34
CA PRO A 253 -6.91 -20.99 -1.91
C PRO A 253 -7.60 -20.05 -2.90
N LEU A 254 -7.38 -18.74 -2.76
CA LEU A 254 -7.93 -17.72 -3.66
C LEU A 254 -7.07 -17.51 -4.93
N GLY A 255 -5.93 -18.21 -5.06
CA GLY A 255 -4.97 -17.99 -6.15
C GLY A 255 -4.27 -16.63 -6.13
N LEU A 256 -4.38 -15.89 -5.01
CA LEU A 256 -3.91 -14.51 -4.89
C LEU A 256 -2.52 -14.37 -4.29
N PHE A 257 -1.98 -15.41 -3.66
CA PHE A 257 -0.64 -15.34 -3.09
C PHE A 257 0.43 -15.17 -4.17
N ARG A 258 1.35 -14.25 -3.93
CA ARG A 258 2.57 -14.06 -4.72
C ARG A 258 3.77 -14.16 -3.77
N ASP A 259 4.72 -15.03 -4.09
CA ASP A 259 5.99 -15.08 -3.36
C ASP A 259 6.91 -13.92 -3.77
N LEU A 260 8.10 -13.87 -3.18
CA LEU A 260 9.03 -12.75 -3.38
C LEU A 260 9.57 -12.63 -4.82
N HIS A 261 9.50 -13.71 -5.62
CA HIS A 261 9.98 -13.76 -6.99
C HIS A 261 8.84 -13.94 -8.01
N ASP A 262 7.60 -13.99 -7.54
CA ASP A 262 6.43 -14.19 -8.40
C ASP A 262 6.00 -12.86 -9.03
N GLU A 263 6.28 -12.70 -10.30
CA GLU A 263 5.95 -11.50 -11.07
C GLU A 263 4.65 -11.62 -11.88
N ARG A 264 3.86 -12.67 -11.64
CA ARG A 264 2.55 -12.79 -12.29
C ARG A 264 1.67 -11.60 -11.94
N PRO A 265 1.00 -10.99 -12.92
CA PRO A 265 0.12 -9.85 -12.67
C PRO A 265 -0.99 -10.14 -11.67
N GLY A 266 -1.39 -9.13 -10.93
CA GLY A 266 -2.43 -9.24 -9.91
C GLY A 266 -1.95 -9.91 -8.63
N GLY A 267 -2.90 -10.34 -7.79
CA GLY A 267 -2.60 -10.97 -6.51
C GLY A 267 -2.00 -10.03 -5.46
N VAL A 268 -1.41 -10.62 -4.42
CA VAL A 268 -0.93 -9.95 -3.22
C VAL A 268 0.54 -10.25 -2.98
N GLY A 269 1.40 -9.23 -3.04
CA GLY A 269 2.77 -9.29 -2.56
C GLY A 269 2.82 -9.00 -1.06
N ILE A 270 3.53 -9.83 -0.28
CA ILE A 270 3.72 -9.64 1.16
C ILE A 270 5.21 -9.38 1.41
N TYR A 271 5.53 -8.19 1.89
CA TYR A 271 6.91 -7.79 2.15
C TYR A 271 7.12 -7.41 3.61
N PHE A 272 8.26 -7.80 4.14
CA PHE A 272 8.75 -7.29 5.41
C PHE A 272 9.42 -5.94 5.19
N ILE A 273 9.23 -5.05 6.17
CA ILE A 273 9.82 -3.72 6.16
C ILE A 273 10.46 -3.36 7.49
N SER A 274 11.41 -2.44 7.43
CA SER A 274 11.97 -1.79 8.60
C SER A 274 10.90 -0.98 9.35
N HIS A 275 11.28 -0.46 10.52
CA HIS A 275 10.37 0.16 11.45
C HIS A 275 9.68 1.42 10.89
N VAL A 276 8.34 1.44 10.95
CA VAL A 276 7.49 2.56 10.51
C VAL A 276 6.84 3.33 11.68
N GLY A 277 7.27 3.09 12.90
CA GLY A 277 6.70 3.70 14.10
C GLY A 277 5.61 2.87 14.78
N GLY A 278 5.43 3.08 16.09
CA GLY A 278 4.36 2.45 16.87
C GLY A 278 4.59 0.97 17.22
N HIS A 279 5.83 0.56 17.48
CA HIS A 279 6.15 -0.82 17.88
C HIS A 279 5.40 -1.29 19.15
N LYS A 280 5.04 -0.36 20.06
CA LYS A 280 4.21 -0.69 21.22
C LYS A 280 2.82 -1.21 20.84
N TYR A 281 2.39 -1.04 19.60
CA TYR A 281 1.14 -1.55 19.03
C TYR A 281 1.37 -2.71 18.04
N SER A 282 2.42 -3.48 18.21
CA SER A 282 2.76 -4.59 17.30
C SER A 282 1.60 -5.61 17.22
N ALA A 283 1.29 -6.22 16.06
CA ALA A 283 2.00 -6.05 14.81
C ALA A 283 1.47 -4.86 14.03
N ASN A 284 2.40 -4.13 13.38
CA ASN A 284 2.03 -3.08 12.43
C ASN A 284 2.03 -3.63 11.00
N MET A 285 0.97 -3.27 10.28
CA MET A 285 0.73 -3.70 8.91
C MET A 285 0.27 -2.50 8.08
N MET A 286 0.76 -2.39 6.84
CA MET A 286 0.21 -1.45 5.85
C MET A 286 -0.31 -2.24 4.66
N VAL A 287 -1.51 -1.93 4.20
CA VAL A 287 -2.15 -2.56 3.04
C VAL A 287 -2.37 -1.50 1.98
N TYR A 288 -1.63 -1.59 0.88
CA TYR A 288 -1.83 -0.76 -0.29
C TYR A 288 -2.71 -1.50 -1.30
N ARG A 289 -3.73 -0.82 -1.79
CA ARG A 289 -4.68 -1.33 -2.79
C ARG A 289 -4.62 -0.43 -4.02
N ARG A 290 -4.49 -1.03 -5.20
CA ARG A 290 -4.62 -0.28 -6.45
C ARG A 290 -6.05 0.16 -6.70
N ALA A 291 -6.20 1.24 -7.45
CA ALA A 291 -7.48 1.65 -8.01
C ALA A 291 -8.07 0.52 -8.88
N GLU A 292 -9.37 0.33 -8.80
CA GLU A 292 -10.07 -0.54 -9.74
C GLU A 292 -10.34 0.26 -11.01
N VAL A 293 -9.86 -0.24 -12.13
CA VAL A 293 -10.22 0.35 -13.43
C VAL A 293 -11.66 -0.05 -13.71
N ARG A 294 -12.55 0.91 -13.60
CA ARG A 294 -13.95 0.73 -13.99
C ARG A 294 -14.03 0.83 -15.53
N ARG A 295 -14.08 -0.31 -16.19
CA ARG A 295 -14.48 -0.34 -17.61
C ARG A 295 -15.96 -0.01 -17.69
N THR A 296 -16.32 0.89 -18.61
CA THR A 296 -17.73 1.14 -18.91
C THR A 296 -18.31 -0.10 -19.60
N VAL A 297 -19.62 -0.36 -19.37
CA VAL A 297 -20.33 -1.48 -20.00
C VAL A 297 -20.20 -1.46 -21.53
N GLN A 298 -19.96 -0.30 -22.11
CA GLN A 298 -19.78 -0.07 -23.53
C GLN A 298 -18.45 -0.64 -24.05
N GLU A 299 -17.36 -0.47 -23.29
CA GLU A 299 -16.03 -1.05 -23.61
C GLU A 299 -16.01 -2.59 -23.49
N GLN A 300 -16.88 -3.16 -22.64
CA GLN A 300 -17.04 -4.61 -22.51
C GLN A 300 -17.80 -5.21 -23.70
N MET A 301 -18.73 -4.47 -24.30
CA MET A 301 -19.52 -4.93 -25.45
C MET A 301 -18.76 -4.82 -26.78
N GLU A 302 -17.87 -3.84 -26.92
CA GLU A 302 -17.09 -3.63 -28.15
C GLU A 302 -15.97 -4.67 -28.33
N ASN A 303 -15.47 -5.27 -27.25
CA ASN A 303 -14.38 -6.26 -27.31
C ASN A 303 -14.86 -7.72 -27.48
N GLY A 304 -16.16 -7.99 -27.58
CA GLY A 304 -16.70 -9.31 -27.97
C GLY A 304 -16.30 -10.48 -27.08
N GLU A 305 -15.89 -10.25 -25.83
CA GLU A 305 -15.47 -11.31 -24.91
C GLU A 305 -16.67 -11.95 -24.22
N PRO A 306 -16.93 -13.26 -24.45
CA PRO A 306 -17.90 -13.98 -23.65
C PRO A 306 -17.32 -14.18 -22.25
N ASN A 307 -18.08 -13.80 -21.21
CA ASN A 307 -17.91 -14.07 -19.78
C ASN A 307 -16.75 -15.04 -19.42
N GLY A 308 -15.53 -14.53 -19.31
CA GLY A 308 -14.38 -15.34 -18.96
C GLY A 308 -13.17 -14.45 -18.71
N GLU A 309 -12.93 -14.14 -17.46
CA GLU A 309 -11.73 -13.67 -16.79
C GLU A 309 -10.44 -13.63 -17.65
N LYS A 310 -10.27 -12.60 -18.46
CA LYS A 310 -8.96 -12.07 -18.80
C LYS A 310 -8.95 -10.60 -18.40
N SER A 311 -8.68 -10.36 -17.13
CA SER A 311 -8.40 -9.02 -16.62
C SER A 311 -7.15 -8.52 -17.33
N ASN A 312 -7.29 -7.66 -18.33
CA ASN A 312 -6.21 -6.78 -18.73
C ASN A 312 -5.92 -5.90 -17.49
N PHE A 313 -4.91 -6.28 -16.74
CA PHE A 313 -4.44 -5.54 -15.57
C PHE A 313 -3.88 -4.22 -16.05
N GLU A 314 -4.73 -3.22 -16.15
CA GLU A 314 -4.26 -1.85 -16.29
C GLU A 314 -3.53 -1.48 -14.99
N GLN A 315 -2.29 -1.10 -15.16
CA GLN A 315 -1.35 -0.84 -14.09
C GLN A 315 -1.65 0.53 -13.46
N GLY A 316 -2.53 0.56 -12.45
CA GLY A 316 -2.93 1.77 -11.73
C GLY A 316 -2.06 2.04 -10.51
N GLU A 317 -2.23 3.24 -9.97
CA GLU A 317 -1.65 3.68 -8.70
C GLU A 317 -2.43 3.16 -7.50
N ALA A 318 -1.89 3.30 -6.27
CA ALA A 318 -2.67 3.02 -5.06
C ALA A 318 -3.86 3.97 -4.93
N ALA A 319 -5.07 3.41 -4.85
CA ALA A 319 -6.25 4.16 -4.44
C ALA A 319 -6.29 4.35 -2.93
N GLN A 320 -5.90 3.32 -2.19
CA GLN A 320 -6.03 3.28 -0.74
C GLN A 320 -4.77 2.73 -0.07
N CYS A 321 -4.51 3.23 1.15
CA CYS A 321 -3.57 2.62 2.08
C CYS A 321 -4.17 2.57 3.48
N PHE A 322 -4.26 1.37 4.04
CA PHE A 322 -4.67 1.10 5.41
C PHE A 322 -3.43 0.91 6.27
N TRP A 323 -3.23 1.73 7.29
CA TRP A 323 -2.20 1.50 8.29
C TRP A 323 -2.84 0.92 9.53
N LEU A 324 -2.61 -0.36 9.74
CA LEU A 324 -3.16 -1.15 10.83
C LEU A 324 -2.10 -1.44 11.90
N ALA A 325 -2.55 -1.69 13.12
CA ALA A 325 -1.73 -2.15 14.23
C ALA A 325 -2.50 -3.16 15.07
N ARG A 326 -1.87 -3.76 16.07
CA ARG A 326 -2.46 -4.79 16.94
C ARG A 326 -3.04 -5.97 16.18
N ILE A 327 -2.50 -6.22 14.97
CA ILE A 327 -2.93 -7.35 14.15
C ILE A 327 -2.37 -8.65 14.75
N ARG A 328 -3.23 -9.64 14.83
CA ARG A 328 -2.92 -10.97 15.31
C ARG A 328 -3.16 -12.01 14.21
N PRO A 329 -2.64 -13.24 14.34
CA PRO A 329 -2.91 -14.30 13.36
C PRO A 329 -4.40 -14.52 13.09
N GLU A 330 -5.23 -14.51 14.13
CA GLU A 330 -6.70 -14.65 14.03
C GLU A 330 -7.39 -13.52 13.25
N ASP A 331 -6.75 -12.37 13.08
CA ASP A 331 -7.30 -11.25 12.29
C ASP A 331 -6.99 -11.40 10.78
N CYS A 332 -6.07 -12.30 10.39
CA CYS A 332 -5.56 -12.37 9.02
C CYS A 332 -6.64 -12.72 7.98
N GLU A 333 -7.59 -13.59 8.33
CA GLU A 333 -8.73 -13.90 7.45
C GLU A 333 -9.54 -12.64 7.15
N ASN A 334 -9.92 -11.89 8.19
CA ASN A 334 -10.66 -10.65 8.05
C ASN A 334 -9.88 -9.59 7.26
N VAL A 335 -8.56 -9.48 7.50
CA VAL A 335 -7.70 -8.58 6.70
C VAL A 335 -7.73 -8.95 5.23
N VAL A 336 -7.63 -10.23 4.88
CA VAL A 336 -7.68 -10.67 3.48
C VAL A 336 -9.07 -10.40 2.88
N ARG A 337 -10.13 -10.90 3.52
CA ARG A 337 -11.50 -10.85 2.97
C ARG A 337 -12.03 -9.43 2.84
N PHE A 338 -11.80 -8.60 3.83
CA PHE A 338 -12.44 -7.29 3.91
C PHE A 338 -11.48 -6.14 3.61
N THR A 339 -10.27 -6.13 4.19
CA THR A 339 -9.37 -5.00 3.96
C THR A 339 -8.69 -5.08 2.59
N VAL A 340 -8.10 -6.23 2.27
CA VAL A 340 -7.40 -6.40 0.99
C VAL A 340 -8.39 -6.42 -0.17
N LEU A 341 -9.43 -7.26 -0.11
CA LEU A 341 -10.30 -7.49 -1.27
C LEU A 341 -11.40 -6.43 -1.40
N GLN A 342 -11.95 -5.93 -0.30
CA GLN A 342 -13.11 -5.03 -0.33
C GLN A 342 -12.81 -3.57 0.07
N GLY A 343 -11.64 -3.29 0.65
CA GLY A 343 -11.30 -1.94 1.11
C GLY A 343 -12.08 -1.47 2.33
N LYS A 344 -12.43 -2.41 3.21
CA LYS A 344 -13.20 -2.17 4.44
C LYS A 344 -12.39 -2.51 5.68
N VAL A 345 -12.80 -1.99 6.82
CA VAL A 345 -12.16 -2.28 8.12
C VAL A 345 -13.12 -3.00 9.05
N VAL A 346 -12.60 -4.04 9.74
CA VAL A 346 -13.38 -4.92 10.62
C VAL A 346 -13.42 -4.40 12.05
N LYS A 347 -12.26 -4.15 12.65
CA LYS A 347 -12.12 -3.70 14.05
C LYS A 347 -11.41 -2.32 14.09
N PRO A 348 -12.00 -1.27 13.51
CA PRO A 348 -11.27 -0.02 13.26
C PRO A 348 -10.83 0.70 14.54
N GLU A 349 -11.61 0.67 15.62
CA GLU A 349 -11.24 1.31 16.89
C GLU A 349 -10.00 0.69 17.50
N ARG A 350 -9.86 -0.63 17.33
CA ARG A 350 -8.75 -1.38 17.88
C ARG A 350 -7.51 -1.39 16.97
N GLN A 351 -7.72 -1.39 15.63
CA GLN A 351 -6.66 -1.73 14.68
C GLN A 351 -6.26 -0.60 13.75
N LEU A 352 -7.15 0.35 13.43
CA LEU A 352 -6.85 1.38 12.45
C LEU A 352 -6.06 2.54 13.06
N ARG A 353 -4.84 2.74 12.56
CA ARG A 353 -4.01 3.92 12.89
C ARG A 353 -4.31 5.11 11.99
N GLY A 354 -4.63 4.86 10.73
CA GLY A 354 -4.94 5.85 9.71
C GLY A 354 -4.68 5.33 8.31
N GLY A 355 -4.51 6.24 7.39
CA GLY A 355 -4.29 5.93 5.98
C GLY A 355 -4.84 7.00 5.05
N PHE A 356 -5.05 6.63 3.81
CA PHE A 356 -5.64 7.50 2.80
C PHE A 356 -6.59 6.73 1.87
N ASP A 357 -7.56 7.45 1.33
CA ASP A 357 -8.43 7.02 0.25
C ASP A 357 -8.47 8.11 -0.82
N ARG A 358 -7.77 7.87 -1.93
CA ARG A 358 -7.63 8.85 -3.03
C ARG A 358 -8.88 8.93 -3.91
N GLU A 359 -9.71 7.88 -3.92
CA GLU A 359 -11.00 7.89 -4.62
C GLU A 359 -11.98 8.84 -3.93
N LYS A 360 -11.99 8.81 -2.58
CA LYS A 360 -12.79 9.73 -1.77
C LYS A 360 -12.13 11.11 -1.59
N GLY A 361 -10.83 11.23 -1.85
CA GLY A 361 -10.06 12.44 -1.56
C GLY A 361 -9.88 12.71 -0.06
N VAL A 362 -9.65 11.67 0.74
CA VAL A 362 -9.53 11.79 2.20
C VAL A 362 -8.25 11.17 2.72
N VAL A 363 -7.73 11.76 3.81
CA VAL A 363 -6.56 11.28 4.57
C VAL A 363 -6.84 11.37 6.08
N SER A 364 -6.09 10.62 6.89
CA SER A 364 -6.25 10.65 8.37
C SER A 364 -5.38 11.71 9.08
N TRP A 365 -4.59 12.52 8.35
CA TRP A 365 -3.65 13.51 8.93
C TRP A 365 -3.87 14.92 8.40
#